data_455d304fbd4f31066b25e732521fa69a
#
_entry.id   455d304fbd4f31066b25e732521fa69a
#
_cell.length_a   1.000
_cell.length_b   1.000
_cell.length_c   1.000
_cell.angle_alpha   90.00
_cell.angle_beta   90.00
_cell.angle_gamma   90.00
#
_symmetry.space_group_name_H-M   'P 1'
#
loop_
_entity.id
_entity.type
_entity.pdbx_description
1 polymer ?
#
loop_
_entity_poly.entity_id
_entity_poly.type
_entity_poly.pdbx_seq_one_letter_code
_entity_poly.pdbx_strand_id
1 'polypeptide(L)'
;MKTKQSTAEVVQVFNPCGDDAPIHGVTFDGKRVWFARNDELLAFDPLSEKIVHRLDVPGARAGTAFDGEHLYQLAQGQILVVDPSSGAVLRKIPAPGKEQDSGLAYADGHLWVGQYRDSKIVKIDAKTGEIVKTLTSDRFVTGVSCVDGELWHAVIGGDQKAELRHLRSDGSVEEAVAVPVDFISGMDRTKSGDFWCGAKGELRLVRKKSR
;
A
#
# COMPACT_ATOMS: atom_id res chain seq x y z
N MET A 1 -18.48 4.42 -19.04
CA MET A 1 -18.44 5.78 -18.41
C MET A 1 -17.07 6.38 -18.60
N LYS A 2 -16.97 7.73 -18.75
CA LYS A 2 -15.67 8.41 -18.93
C LYS A 2 -14.94 8.46 -17.58
N THR A 3 -13.64 8.10 -17.55
CA THR A 3 -12.80 8.21 -16.35
C THR A 3 -12.63 9.68 -15.97
N LYS A 4 -12.89 10.02 -14.72
CA LYS A 4 -12.63 11.35 -14.17
C LYS A 4 -11.13 11.57 -14.05
N GLN A 5 -10.65 12.73 -14.49
CA GLN A 5 -9.26 13.14 -14.35
C GLN A 5 -9.13 14.18 -13.25
N SER A 6 -8.17 13.98 -12.36
CA SER A 6 -7.89 14.87 -11.22
C SER A 6 -6.40 14.99 -11.01
N THR A 7 -6.00 15.92 -10.15
CA THR A 7 -4.60 16.09 -9.75
C THR A 7 -4.49 16.09 -8.23
N ALA A 8 -3.32 15.75 -7.76
CA ALA A 8 -2.96 15.82 -6.34
C ALA A 8 -1.79 16.78 -6.11
N GLU A 9 -1.55 17.07 -4.86
CA GLU A 9 -0.37 17.77 -4.38
C GLU A 9 0.28 16.96 -3.27
N VAL A 10 1.59 17.10 -3.12
CA VAL A 10 2.34 16.60 -1.97
C VAL A 10 2.22 17.65 -0.88
N VAL A 11 1.50 17.34 0.19
CA VAL A 11 1.26 18.26 1.31
C VAL A 11 2.48 18.30 2.22
N GLN A 12 3.11 17.15 2.44
CA GLN A 12 4.27 17.03 3.32
C GLN A 12 5.14 15.85 2.89
N VAL A 13 6.45 16.01 3.10
CA VAL A 13 7.47 14.99 2.84
C VAL A 13 8.25 14.76 4.12
N PHE A 14 8.45 13.50 4.47
CA PHE A 14 9.25 13.07 5.60
C PHE A 14 10.36 12.14 5.11
N ASN A 15 11.53 12.23 5.71
CA ASN A 15 12.60 11.25 5.56
C ASN A 15 12.86 10.60 6.93
N PRO A 16 12.03 9.59 7.31
CA PRO A 16 12.00 9.08 8.68
C PRO A 16 13.28 8.36 9.12
N CYS A 17 14.12 7.95 8.17
CA CYS A 17 15.36 7.22 8.46
C CYS A 17 16.61 8.01 8.10
N GLY A 18 16.49 9.19 7.51
CA GLY A 18 17.63 10.05 7.17
C GLY A 18 18.50 9.55 6.00
N ASP A 19 18.01 8.62 5.19
CA ASP A 19 18.72 8.08 4.03
C ASP A 19 17.77 7.77 2.86
N ASP A 20 18.31 7.29 1.74
CA ASP A 20 17.57 7.03 0.49
C ASP A 20 17.17 5.57 0.30
N ALA A 21 17.29 4.70 1.30
CA ALA A 21 16.92 3.30 1.13
C ALA A 21 15.40 3.16 0.90
N PRO A 22 14.97 2.30 -0.03
CA PRO A 22 13.58 2.22 -0.45
C PRO A 22 12.61 1.94 0.70
N ILE A 23 11.54 2.71 0.77
CA ILE A 23 10.33 2.39 1.53
C ILE A 23 9.44 1.58 0.59
N HIS A 24 8.96 0.43 1.05
CA HIS A 24 8.11 -0.47 0.28
C HIS A 24 6.63 -0.34 0.64
N GLY A 25 6.04 -1.38 1.27
CA GLY A 25 4.63 -1.33 1.67
C GLY A 25 4.36 -0.23 2.70
N VAL A 26 3.21 0.41 2.59
CA VAL A 26 2.77 1.48 3.50
C VAL A 26 1.35 1.21 3.94
N THR A 27 1.07 1.32 5.25
CA THR A 27 -0.29 1.32 5.80
C THR A 27 -0.41 2.29 6.98
N PHE A 28 -1.61 2.81 7.22
CA PHE A 28 -1.89 3.79 8.28
C PHE A 28 -2.82 3.19 9.32
N ASP A 29 -2.39 3.09 10.59
CA ASP A 29 -3.17 2.51 11.67
C ASP A 29 -4.17 3.50 12.34
N GLY A 30 -4.31 4.70 11.77
CA GLY A 30 -5.11 5.79 12.34
C GLY A 30 -4.27 6.78 13.16
N LYS A 31 -3.06 6.42 13.53
CA LYS A 31 -2.13 7.26 14.30
C LYS A 31 -0.72 7.26 13.72
N ARG A 32 -0.22 6.09 13.32
CA ARG A 32 1.15 5.87 12.83
C ARG A 32 1.12 5.36 11.39
N VAL A 33 2.14 5.68 10.65
CA VAL A 33 2.39 5.12 9.32
C VAL A 33 3.37 3.96 9.49
N TRP A 34 2.88 2.75 9.21
CA TRP A 34 3.71 1.57 9.17
C TRP A 34 4.25 1.38 7.75
N PHE A 35 5.50 1.02 7.64
CA PHE A 35 6.10 0.75 6.35
C PHE A 35 7.18 -0.34 6.43
N ALA A 36 7.36 -1.07 5.33
CA ALA A 36 8.36 -2.11 5.20
C ALA A 36 9.67 -1.52 4.65
N ARG A 37 10.80 -1.89 5.26
CA ARG A 37 12.13 -1.46 4.85
C ARG A 37 13.23 -2.35 5.42
N ASN A 38 14.16 -2.83 4.56
CA ASN A 38 15.37 -3.55 5.00
C ASN A 38 15.10 -4.71 5.97
N ASP A 39 14.09 -5.53 5.68
CA ASP A 39 13.68 -6.65 6.54
C ASP A 39 13.08 -6.22 7.90
N GLU A 40 12.62 -4.97 8.00
CA GLU A 40 11.94 -4.42 9.17
C GLU A 40 10.55 -3.87 8.79
N LEU A 41 9.63 -3.87 9.75
CA LEU A 41 8.44 -3.02 9.78
C LEU A 41 8.68 -1.88 10.76
N LEU A 42 8.57 -0.65 10.28
CA LEU A 42 8.81 0.56 11.04
C LEU A 42 7.51 1.34 11.23
N ALA A 43 7.24 1.81 12.44
CA ALA A 43 6.15 2.72 12.74
C ALA A 43 6.67 4.15 12.87
N PHE A 44 6.21 5.01 11.99
CA PHE A 44 6.49 6.45 12.00
C PHE A 44 5.30 7.21 12.61
N ASP A 45 5.56 8.05 13.58
CA ASP A 45 4.58 8.97 14.14
C ASP A 45 4.69 10.35 13.44
N PRO A 46 3.68 10.74 12.64
CA PRO A 46 3.72 12.00 11.90
C PRO A 46 3.71 13.25 12.79
N LEU A 47 3.24 13.15 14.03
CA LEU A 47 3.18 14.29 14.94
C LEU A 47 4.54 14.60 15.56
N SER A 48 5.28 13.56 15.96
CA SER A 48 6.63 13.73 16.52
C SER A 48 7.74 13.65 15.46
N GLU A 49 7.39 13.26 14.24
CA GLU A 49 8.30 12.99 13.12
C GLU A 49 9.40 11.97 13.44
N LYS A 50 9.06 10.94 14.24
CA LYS A 50 10.01 9.93 14.70
C LYS A 50 9.55 8.52 14.39
N ILE A 51 10.51 7.61 14.20
CA ILE A 51 10.27 6.17 14.29
C ILE A 51 10.05 5.84 15.76
N VAL A 52 8.85 5.36 16.07
CA VAL A 52 8.42 5.04 17.44
C VAL A 52 8.40 3.54 17.72
N HIS A 53 8.48 2.72 16.66
CA HIS A 53 8.55 1.27 16.81
C HIS A 53 9.30 0.62 15.66
N ARG A 54 9.98 -0.52 15.95
CA ARG A 54 10.72 -1.33 14.97
C ARG A 54 10.45 -2.79 15.25
N LEU A 55 10.09 -3.53 14.20
CA LEU A 55 9.84 -4.96 14.24
C LEU A 55 10.77 -5.62 13.23
N ASP A 56 11.51 -6.64 13.66
CA ASP A 56 12.33 -7.47 12.77
C ASP A 56 11.41 -8.46 12.05
N VAL A 57 11.26 -8.28 10.75
CA VAL A 57 10.41 -9.12 9.88
C VAL A 57 11.18 -9.46 8.61
N PRO A 58 11.96 -10.54 8.61
CA PRO A 58 12.78 -10.94 7.48
C PRO A 58 11.98 -11.08 6.17
N GLY A 59 12.43 -10.44 5.12
CA GLY A 59 11.78 -10.42 3.81
C GLY A 59 10.70 -9.35 3.64
N ALA A 60 10.52 -8.45 4.60
CA ALA A 60 9.56 -7.33 4.52
C ALA A 60 10.00 -6.30 3.46
N ARG A 61 9.72 -6.60 2.18
CA ARG A 61 10.14 -5.78 1.03
C ARG A 61 9.02 -5.51 0.02
N ALA A 62 7.77 -5.65 0.44
CA ALA A 62 6.59 -5.42 -0.40
C ALA A 62 5.42 -4.90 0.45
N GLY A 63 4.21 -5.03 -0.03
CA GLY A 63 3.00 -4.48 0.56
C GLY A 63 2.79 -4.79 2.04
N THR A 64 2.30 -3.79 2.76
CA THR A 64 1.92 -3.85 4.18
C THR A 64 0.47 -3.41 4.32
N ALA A 65 -0.31 -4.06 5.17
CA ALA A 65 -1.69 -3.70 5.50
C ALA A 65 -1.96 -3.84 7.00
N PHE A 66 -3.05 -3.23 7.49
CA PHE A 66 -3.48 -3.28 8.88
C PHE A 66 -4.99 -3.53 8.95
N ASP A 67 -5.44 -4.44 9.83
CA ASP A 67 -6.86 -4.78 9.99
C ASP A 67 -7.55 -4.12 11.19
N GLY A 68 -6.81 -3.30 11.94
CA GLY A 68 -7.22 -2.72 13.22
C GLY A 68 -6.59 -3.41 14.42
N GLU A 69 -6.04 -4.60 14.26
CA GLU A 69 -5.41 -5.39 15.30
C GLU A 69 -4.03 -5.92 14.91
N HIS A 70 -3.88 -6.43 13.67
CA HIS A 70 -2.67 -7.07 13.16
C HIS A 70 -2.13 -6.38 11.92
N LEU A 71 -0.82 -6.46 11.74
CA LEU A 71 -0.17 -6.12 10.49
C LEU A 71 -0.12 -7.34 9.57
N TYR A 72 -0.34 -7.11 8.29
CA TYR A 72 -0.14 -8.08 7.21
C TYR A 72 1.03 -7.62 6.37
N GLN A 73 2.01 -8.50 6.18
CA GLN A 73 3.24 -8.17 5.44
C GLN A 73 3.52 -9.19 4.35
N LEU A 74 3.66 -8.74 3.12
CA LEU A 74 4.16 -9.54 2.02
C LEU A 74 5.68 -9.80 2.22
N ALA A 75 6.05 -11.07 2.35
CA ALA A 75 7.43 -11.50 2.54
C ALA A 75 7.65 -12.91 1.97
N GLN A 76 8.64 -13.10 1.12
CA GLN A 76 9.08 -14.42 0.63
C GLN A 76 7.96 -15.30 0.07
N GLY A 77 7.06 -14.74 -0.75
CA GLY A 77 5.93 -15.47 -1.34
C GLY A 77 4.82 -15.84 -0.35
N GLN A 78 4.82 -15.24 0.84
CA GLN A 78 3.83 -15.38 1.89
C GLN A 78 3.27 -14.02 2.30
N ILE A 79 2.10 -14.01 2.92
CA ILE A 79 1.60 -12.90 3.70
C ILE A 79 1.71 -13.30 5.17
N LEU A 80 2.56 -12.59 5.90
CA LEU A 80 2.75 -12.79 7.34
C LEU A 80 1.70 -11.99 8.09
N VAL A 81 1.00 -12.61 9.04
CA VAL A 81 0.17 -11.92 10.03
C VAL A 81 1.04 -11.66 11.25
N VAL A 82 1.28 -10.40 11.56
CA VAL A 82 2.28 -9.97 12.54
C VAL A 82 1.60 -9.20 13.67
N ASP A 83 1.93 -9.54 14.91
CA ASP A 83 1.54 -8.76 16.08
C ASP A 83 2.30 -7.43 16.09
N PRO A 84 1.62 -6.27 16.05
CA PRO A 84 2.28 -4.97 15.95
C PRO A 84 3.03 -4.55 17.22
N SER A 85 2.82 -5.22 18.34
CA SER A 85 3.50 -4.92 19.60
C SER A 85 4.81 -5.68 19.77
N SER A 86 4.86 -6.93 19.32
CA SER A 86 5.99 -7.83 19.53
C SER A 86 6.77 -8.19 18.27
N GLY A 87 6.19 -8.02 17.09
CA GLY A 87 6.76 -8.51 15.82
C GLY A 87 6.58 -10.01 15.60
N ALA A 88 5.89 -10.69 16.52
CA ALA A 88 5.67 -12.14 16.39
C ALA A 88 4.81 -12.46 15.15
N VAL A 89 5.27 -13.40 14.34
CA VAL A 89 4.48 -13.94 13.23
C VAL A 89 3.47 -14.93 13.79
N LEU A 90 2.21 -14.54 13.80
CA LEU A 90 1.10 -15.33 14.35
C LEU A 90 0.62 -16.38 13.36
N ARG A 91 0.65 -16.07 12.07
CA ARG A 91 0.15 -16.92 10.99
C ARG A 91 0.78 -16.54 9.64
N LYS A 92 0.79 -17.49 8.72
CA LYS A 92 1.22 -17.29 7.33
C LYS A 92 0.10 -17.67 6.39
N ILE A 93 -0.10 -16.87 5.33
CA ILE A 93 -1.06 -17.09 4.26
C ILE A 93 -0.28 -17.19 2.96
N PRO A 94 -0.52 -18.15 2.06
CA PRO A 94 0.11 -18.16 0.75
C PRO A 94 -0.20 -16.89 -0.03
N ALA A 95 0.83 -16.23 -0.55
CA ALA A 95 0.64 -15.05 -1.41
C ALA A 95 0.27 -15.48 -2.84
N PRO A 96 -0.72 -14.84 -3.49
CA PRO A 96 -1.28 -15.32 -4.76
C PRO A 96 -0.32 -15.20 -5.95
N GLY A 97 0.59 -14.22 -5.94
CA GLY A 97 1.55 -13.94 -7.01
C GLY A 97 2.94 -14.51 -6.74
N LYS A 98 3.08 -15.28 -5.68
CA LYS A 98 4.36 -15.87 -5.22
C LYS A 98 5.44 -14.80 -5.06
N GLU A 99 6.28 -14.31 -5.41
CA GLU A 99 7.22 -13.21 -5.19
C GLU A 99 7.00 -12.00 -6.10
N GLN A 100 5.88 -11.96 -6.83
CA GLN A 100 5.55 -10.84 -7.73
C GLN A 100 4.52 -9.88 -7.15
N ASP A 101 4.08 -10.14 -5.92
CA ASP A 101 3.14 -9.30 -5.21
C ASP A 101 3.84 -7.99 -4.76
N SER A 102 3.13 -6.87 -4.89
CA SER A 102 3.68 -5.52 -4.67
C SER A 102 2.93 -4.74 -3.59
N GLY A 103 1.64 -4.56 -3.75
CA GLY A 103 0.78 -3.82 -2.82
C GLY A 103 -0.08 -4.75 -1.96
N LEU A 104 -0.50 -4.29 -0.79
CA LEU A 104 -1.39 -5.02 0.09
C LEU A 104 -2.35 -4.07 0.78
N ALA A 105 -3.64 -4.44 0.86
CA ALA A 105 -4.64 -3.77 1.67
C ALA A 105 -5.58 -4.79 2.31
N TYR A 106 -6.10 -4.46 3.49
CA TYR A 106 -7.10 -5.27 4.18
C TYR A 106 -8.46 -4.55 4.17
N ALA A 107 -9.53 -5.29 3.89
CA ALA A 107 -10.90 -4.81 4.04
C ALA A 107 -11.87 -5.98 4.23
N ASP A 108 -12.71 -5.91 5.24
CA ASP A 108 -13.86 -6.79 5.46
C ASP A 108 -13.50 -8.29 5.36
N GLY A 109 -12.46 -8.71 6.08
CA GLY A 109 -12.01 -10.11 6.12
C GLY A 109 -11.28 -10.59 4.86
N HIS A 110 -10.91 -9.68 3.97
CA HIS A 110 -10.20 -9.99 2.72
C HIS A 110 -8.93 -9.16 2.61
N LEU A 111 -7.99 -9.68 1.82
CA LEU A 111 -6.80 -8.96 1.40
C LEU A 111 -6.86 -8.67 -0.10
N TRP A 112 -6.53 -7.45 -0.48
CA TRP A 112 -6.32 -7.02 -1.84
C TRP A 112 -4.82 -6.97 -2.12
N VAL A 113 -4.37 -7.79 -3.05
CA VAL A 113 -2.95 -7.99 -3.35
C VAL A 113 -2.66 -7.47 -4.75
N GLY A 114 -1.81 -6.44 -4.84
CA GLY A 114 -1.32 -5.92 -6.10
C GLY A 114 -0.20 -6.80 -6.65
N GLN A 115 -0.23 -7.06 -7.97
CA GLN A 115 0.81 -7.81 -8.68
C GLN A 115 1.44 -6.88 -9.72
N TYR A 116 2.69 -6.49 -9.50
CA TYR A 116 3.36 -5.48 -10.31
C TYR A 116 3.46 -5.87 -11.78
N ARG A 117 4.15 -6.98 -12.08
CA ARG A 117 4.43 -7.40 -13.47
C ARG A 117 3.18 -7.91 -14.20
N ASP A 118 2.28 -8.53 -13.47
CA ASP A 118 1.06 -9.09 -14.04
C ASP A 118 -0.03 -8.04 -14.25
N SER A 119 0.18 -6.82 -13.73
CA SER A 119 -0.80 -5.71 -13.79
C SER A 119 -2.17 -6.17 -13.31
N LYS A 120 -2.21 -6.80 -12.13
CA LYS A 120 -3.44 -7.34 -11.53
C LYS A 120 -3.59 -6.90 -10.08
N ILE A 121 -4.82 -6.96 -9.61
CA ILE A 121 -5.16 -6.87 -8.18
C ILE A 121 -6.02 -8.10 -7.86
N VAL A 122 -5.56 -8.91 -6.93
CA VAL A 122 -6.21 -10.16 -6.53
C VAL A 122 -6.82 -9.99 -5.16
N LYS A 123 -8.12 -10.25 -5.03
CA LYS A 123 -8.81 -10.33 -3.74
C LYS A 123 -8.74 -11.75 -3.24
N ILE A 124 -8.25 -11.95 -2.02
CA ILE A 124 -8.21 -13.26 -1.36
C ILE A 124 -8.93 -13.20 -0.02
N ASP A 125 -9.45 -14.34 0.42
CA ASP A 125 -9.93 -14.50 1.79
C ASP A 125 -8.75 -14.43 2.76
N ALA A 126 -8.83 -13.56 3.77
CA ALA A 126 -7.73 -13.30 4.69
C ALA A 126 -7.45 -14.47 5.67
N LYS A 127 -8.34 -15.47 5.76
CA LYS A 127 -8.15 -16.66 6.61
C LYS A 127 -7.55 -17.82 5.83
N THR A 128 -8.06 -18.08 4.61
CA THR A 128 -7.71 -19.25 3.82
C THR A 128 -6.66 -18.98 2.76
N GLY A 129 -6.55 -17.73 2.27
CA GLY A 129 -5.74 -17.38 1.11
C GLY A 129 -6.40 -17.72 -0.23
N GLU A 130 -7.65 -18.20 -0.22
CA GLU A 130 -8.38 -18.53 -1.45
C GLU A 130 -8.67 -17.27 -2.28
N ILE A 131 -8.48 -17.37 -3.59
CA ILE A 131 -8.74 -16.27 -4.51
C ILE A 131 -10.26 -16.12 -4.67
N VAL A 132 -10.77 -14.93 -4.33
CA VAL A 132 -12.19 -14.57 -4.46
C VAL A 132 -12.45 -13.81 -5.75
N LYS A 133 -11.51 -12.96 -6.17
CA LYS A 133 -11.65 -12.09 -7.35
C LYS A 133 -10.32 -11.67 -7.92
N THR A 134 -10.26 -11.46 -9.22
CA THR A 134 -9.11 -10.85 -9.91
C THR A 134 -9.58 -9.67 -10.74
N LEU A 135 -8.90 -8.54 -10.61
CA LEU A 135 -9.07 -7.35 -11.44
C LEU A 135 -7.81 -7.13 -12.27
N THR A 136 -7.96 -6.67 -13.50
CA THR A 136 -6.84 -6.33 -14.38
C THR A 136 -6.62 -4.83 -14.39
N SER A 137 -5.36 -4.41 -14.46
CA SER A 137 -4.95 -3.04 -14.70
C SER A 137 -4.26 -2.95 -16.06
N ASP A 138 -4.34 -1.81 -16.72
CA ASP A 138 -3.58 -1.54 -17.94
C ASP A 138 -2.16 -1.01 -17.65
N ARG A 139 -1.77 -0.95 -16.37
CA ARG A 139 -0.47 -0.44 -15.89
C ARG A 139 0.05 -1.25 -14.71
N PHE A 140 1.34 -1.13 -14.44
CA PHE A 140 1.99 -1.79 -13.31
C PHE A 140 1.42 -1.30 -11.97
N VAL A 141 0.93 -2.23 -11.16
CA VAL A 141 0.38 -1.95 -9.83
C VAL A 141 1.50 -1.90 -8.80
N THR A 142 1.70 -0.76 -8.13
CA THR A 142 2.77 -0.57 -7.15
C THR A 142 2.28 -0.57 -5.70
N GLY A 143 1.06 -0.12 -5.46
CA GLY A 143 0.43 -0.07 -4.15
C GLY A 143 -1.08 -0.26 -4.25
N VAL A 144 -1.71 -0.73 -3.18
CA VAL A 144 -3.16 -0.93 -3.08
C VAL A 144 -3.64 -0.44 -1.73
N SER A 145 -4.81 0.20 -1.69
CA SER A 145 -5.52 0.59 -0.47
C SER A 145 -7.02 0.36 -0.64
N CYS A 146 -7.68 -0.08 0.42
CA CYS A 146 -9.13 -0.24 0.45
C CYS A 146 -9.68 0.30 1.77
N VAL A 147 -10.30 1.47 1.72
CA VAL A 147 -10.86 2.18 2.89
C VAL A 147 -12.31 2.54 2.60
N ASP A 148 -13.21 2.20 3.53
CA ASP A 148 -14.65 2.45 3.42
C ASP A 148 -15.28 1.89 2.12
N GLY A 149 -14.79 0.72 1.67
CA GLY A 149 -15.24 0.06 0.46
C GLY A 149 -14.69 0.65 -0.85
N GLU A 150 -13.92 1.72 -0.79
CA GLU A 150 -13.26 2.33 -1.95
C GLU A 150 -11.90 1.69 -2.19
N LEU A 151 -11.77 1.01 -3.34
CA LEU A 151 -10.52 0.39 -3.77
C LEU A 151 -9.70 1.37 -4.60
N TRP A 152 -8.52 1.68 -4.10
CA TRP A 152 -7.53 2.52 -4.76
C TRP A 152 -6.25 1.74 -5.04
N HIS A 153 -5.57 2.09 -6.13
CA HIS A 153 -4.25 1.57 -6.39
C HIS A 153 -3.32 2.63 -6.98
N ALA A 154 -2.04 2.51 -6.67
CA ALA A 154 -0.99 3.29 -7.31
C ALA A 154 -0.47 2.54 -8.53
N VAL A 155 -0.19 3.29 -9.60
CA VAL A 155 0.40 2.77 -10.84
C VAL A 155 1.50 3.69 -11.33
N ILE A 156 2.41 3.13 -12.14
CA ILE A 156 3.35 3.91 -12.93
C ILE A 156 2.74 4.13 -14.32
N GLY A 157 2.66 5.38 -14.74
CA GLY A 157 2.22 5.77 -16.06
C GLY A 157 3.24 5.47 -17.17
N GLY A 158 2.78 5.49 -18.42
CA GLY A 158 3.65 5.33 -19.58
C GLY A 158 4.67 6.48 -19.74
N ASP A 159 4.41 7.61 -19.10
CA ASP A 159 5.30 8.78 -18.99
C ASP A 159 6.20 8.73 -17.74
N GLN A 160 6.25 7.59 -17.05
CA GLN A 160 6.99 7.35 -15.81
C GLN A 160 6.49 8.18 -14.61
N LYS A 161 5.28 8.75 -14.67
CA LYS A 161 4.68 9.47 -13.55
C LYS A 161 3.72 8.59 -12.79
N ALA A 162 3.65 8.80 -11.48
CA ALA A 162 2.73 8.08 -10.62
C ALA A 162 1.30 8.59 -10.78
N GLU A 163 0.35 7.66 -10.79
CA GLU A 163 -1.08 7.94 -10.66
C GLU A 163 -1.68 7.14 -9.51
N LEU A 164 -2.65 7.74 -8.83
CA LEU A 164 -3.57 7.04 -7.93
C LEU A 164 -4.89 6.83 -8.67
N ARG A 165 -5.41 5.62 -8.63
CA ARG A 165 -6.62 5.24 -9.36
C ARG A 165 -7.67 4.68 -8.43
N HIS A 166 -8.87 5.25 -8.48
CA HIS A 166 -10.07 4.71 -7.86
C HIS A 166 -10.74 3.72 -8.81
N LEU A 167 -11.04 2.54 -8.32
CA LEU A 167 -11.68 1.49 -9.11
C LEU A 167 -13.15 1.32 -8.75
N ARG A 168 -13.97 1.06 -9.77
CA ARG A 168 -15.32 0.53 -9.58
C ARG A 168 -15.26 -0.95 -9.21
N SER A 169 -16.37 -1.49 -8.80
CA SER A 169 -16.48 -2.91 -8.44
C SER A 169 -16.15 -3.87 -9.58
N ASP A 170 -16.29 -3.46 -10.84
CA ASP A 170 -15.92 -4.26 -12.02
C ASP A 170 -14.43 -4.16 -12.39
N GLY A 171 -13.67 -3.32 -11.70
CA GLY A 171 -12.24 -3.06 -11.96
C GLY A 171 -11.99 -1.93 -12.94
N SER A 172 -13.01 -1.33 -13.54
CA SER A 172 -12.82 -0.16 -14.39
C SER A 172 -12.40 1.06 -13.58
N VAL A 173 -11.56 1.90 -14.17
CA VAL A 173 -11.07 3.12 -13.50
C VAL A 173 -12.20 4.17 -13.46
N GLU A 174 -12.60 4.55 -12.27
CA GLU A 174 -13.55 5.63 -12.04
C GLU A 174 -12.88 6.99 -12.07
N GLU A 175 -11.78 7.13 -11.34
CA GLU A 175 -10.99 8.36 -11.27
C GLU A 175 -9.50 8.03 -11.38
N ALA A 176 -8.78 8.82 -12.16
CA ALA A 176 -7.33 8.82 -12.24
C ALA A 176 -6.80 10.16 -11.73
N VAL A 177 -5.93 10.11 -10.73
CA VAL A 177 -5.37 11.26 -10.03
C VAL A 177 -3.88 11.33 -10.32
N ALA A 178 -3.46 12.31 -11.11
CA ALA A 178 -2.04 12.55 -11.37
C ALA A 178 -1.35 13.08 -10.11
N VAL A 179 -0.27 12.44 -9.71
CA VAL A 179 0.54 12.84 -8.55
C VAL A 179 1.86 13.44 -9.07
N PRO A 180 2.33 14.59 -8.51
CA PRO A 180 3.54 15.26 -9.01
C PRO A 180 4.82 14.57 -8.48
N VAL A 181 4.90 13.24 -8.65
CA VAL A 181 6.07 12.41 -8.28
C VAL A 181 6.27 11.32 -9.33
N ASP A 182 7.50 10.85 -9.47
CA ASP A 182 7.84 9.86 -10.49
C ASP A 182 7.41 8.45 -10.08
N PHE A 183 7.42 8.15 -8.76
CA PHE A 183 7.17 6.81 -8.27
C PHE A 183 6.50 6.79 -6.89
N ILE A 184 5.59 5.82 -6.71
CA ILE A 184 4.98 5.44 -5.43
C ILE A 184 5.20 3.94 -5.27
N SER A 185 5.93 3.52 -4.24
CA SER A 185 6.25 2.11 -3.96
C SER A 185 5.16 1.38 -3.16
N GLY A 186 4.46 2.10 -2.32
CA GLY A 186 3.34 1.62 -1.53
C GLY A 186 2.45 2.78 -1.13
N MET A 187 1.19 2.51 -0.84
CA MET A 187 0.24 3.56 -0.48
C MET A 187 -0.82 3.05 0.49
N ASP A 188 -1.34 3.97 1.30
CA ASP A 188 -2.59 3.77 2.01
C ASP A 188 -3.41 5.06 2.06
N ARG A 189 -4.73 4.93 1.92
CA ARG A 189 -5.67 6.06 1.99
C ARG A 189 -6.18 6.22 3.41
N THR A 190 -6.17 7.44 3.90
CA THR A 190 -6.79 7.77 5.18
C THR A 190 -8.32 7.92 5.04
N LYS A 191 -9.06 7.82 6.12
CA LYS A 191 -10.52 8.11 6.14
C LYS A 191 -10.82 9.55 5.76
N SER A 192 -9.91 10.50 5.96
CA SER A 192 -10.06 11.90 5.51
C SER A 192 -9.89 12.07 4.00
N GLY A 193 -9.41 11.05 3.28
CA GLY A 193 -9.22 11.07 1.84
C GLY A 193 -7.82 11.44 1.38
N ASP A 194 -6.89 11.72 2.29
CA ASP A 194 -5.47 11.88 1.98
C ASP A 194 -4.81 10.51 1.78
N PHE A 195 -3.62 10.48 1.18
CA PHE A 195 -2.87 9.26 0.93
C PHE A 195 -1.48 9.35 1.55
N TRP A 196 -1.11 8.34 2.31
CA TRP A 196 0.28 8.09 2.65
C TRP A 196 0.93 7.29 1.53
N CYS A 197 2.03 7.79 1.02
CA CYS A 197 2.74 7.18 -0.10
C CYS A 197 4.21 6.99 0.27
N GLY A 198 4.72 5.80 0.03
CA GLY A 198 6.14 5.47 0.14
C GLY A 198 6.88 5.74 -1.17
N ALA A 199 8.12 6.13 -1.06
CA ALA A 199 9.03 6.31 -2.16
C ALA A 199 10.47 5.99 -1.73
N LYS A 200 11.47 6.41 -2.51
CA LYS A 200 12.88 6.25 -2.18
C LYS A 200 13.23 7.10 -0.93
N GLY A 201 13.37 6.43 0.22
CA GLY A 201 13.72 7.07 1.50
C GLY A 201 12.65 7.96 2.14
N GLU A 202 11.53 8.19 1.47
CA GLU A 202 10.54 9.18 1.87
C GLU A 202 9.15 8.59 2.11
N LEU A 203 8.46 9.13 3.11
CA LEU A 203 7.01 9.07 3.26
C LEU A 203 6.42 10.41 2.83
N ARG A 204 5.39 10.37 2.01
CA ARG A 204 4.72 11.56 1.49
C ARG A 204 3.24 11.54 1.85
N LEU A 205 2.75 12.65 2.39
CA LEU A 205 1.32 12.89 2.53
C LEU A 205 0.83 13.58 1.26
N VAL A 206 -0.05 12.91 0.54
CA VAL A 206 -0.58 13.35 -0.76
C VAL A 206 -2.07 13.66 -0.61
N ARG A 207 -2.48 14.80 -1.12
CA ARG A 207 -3.88 15.25 -1.09
C ARG A 207 -4.40 15.51 -2.49
N LYS A 208 -5.60 15.03 -2.75
CA LYS A 208 -6.31 15.37 -3.99
C LYS A 208 -6.69 16.86 -3.96
N LYS A 209 -6.38 17.58 -5.04
CA LYS A 209 -6.75 18.99 -5.15
C LYS A 209 -8.27 19.15 -5.27
N SER A 210 -8.81 20.04 -4.47
CA SER A 210 -10.18 20.51 -4.67
C SER A 210 -10.27 21.24 -6.02
N ARG A 211 -11.39 21.05 -6.70
CA ARG A 211 -11.66 21.80 -7.95
C ARG A 211 -11.95 23.25 -7.63
#